data_3deebebeaf713191cfe240575b0074e8
#
_entry.id   3deebebeaf713191cfe240575b0074e8
#
_cell.length_a   1.000
_cell.length_b   1.000
_cell.length_c   1.000
_cell.angle_alpha   90.00
_cell.angle_beta   90.00
_cell.angle_gamma   90.00
#
_symmetry.space_group_name_H-M   'P 1'
#
loop_
_entity.id
_entity.type
_entity.pdbx_description
1 polymer ?
#
loop_
_entity_poly.entity_id
_entity_poly.type
_entity_poly.pdbx_seq_one_letter_code
_entity_poly.pdbx_strand_id
1 'polypeptide(L)'
;MYIPPSKCPECGSPVEFDENMTELYCTNLSCPGRILSKIIHFFETVGVDDMGDETFAKIFKAGHTTIRSFLDITPRELFQIDGFGDASVNNIIKQMAKIKEGVDLATLMHASDCFKGIGKVKAQKLLDEMDCNSLELFCSGQYIRQSDTFVEDGKSPKLSVTMQNFYLGYFPFMQFLKDIGIPYILPQSTET
;
A
#
# COMPACT_ATOMS: atom_id res chain seq x y z
N MET A 1 -10.16 -0.71 -34.22
CA MET A 1 -10.63 -1.53 -33.11
C MET A 1 -9.42 -1.87 -32.25
N TYR A 2 -9.36 -1.44 -30.99
CA TYR A 2 -8.24 -1.77 -30.09
C TYR A 2 -8.38 -3.21 -29.62
N ILE A 3 -7.36 -4.02 -29.87
CA ILE A 3 -7.31 -5.41 -29.40
C ILE A 3 -6.35 -5.40 -28.20
N PRO A 4 -6.84 -5.66 -26.98
CA PRO A 4 -5.99 -5.69 -25.81
C PRO A 4 -4.98 -6.86 -25.93
N PRO A 5 -3.76 -6.70 -25.37
CA PRO A 5 -2.78 -7.77 -25.38
C PRO A 5 -3.30 -8.98 -24.57
N SER A 6 -3.02 -10.17 -25.05
CA SER A 6 -3.35 -11.42 -24.33
C SER A 6 -2.24 -11.89 -23.40
N LYS A 7 -1.05 -11.29 -23.51
CA LYS A 7 0.13 -11.62 -22.71
C LYS A 7 0.78 -10.37 -22.15
N CYS A 8 1.29 -10.51 -20.94
CA CYS A 8 2.06 -9.47 -20.28
C CYS A 8 3.37 -9.19 -21.03
N PRO A 9 3.69 -7.94 -21.38
CA PRO A 9 4.93 -7.60 -22.07
C PRO A 9 6.19 -7.85 -21.22
N GLU A 10 6.06 -7.82 -19.89
CA GLU A 10 7.19 -7.98 -18.97
C GLU A 10 7.55 -9.44 -18.70
N CYS A 11 6.55 -10.32 -18.54
CA CYS A 11 6.80 -11.72 -18.12
C CYS A 11 6.18 -12.77 -19.02
N GLY A 12 5.45 -12.37 -20.07
CA GLY A 12 4.80 -13.30 -21.02
C GLY A 12 3.59 -14.06 -20.45
N SER A 13 3.25 -13.91 -19.19
CA SER A 13 2.09 -14.56 -18.56
C SER A 13 0.78 -14.00 -19.09
N PRO A 14 -0.34 -14.74 -18.95
CA PRO A 14 -1.66 -14.24 -19.34
C PRO A 14 -2.01 -12.94 -18.63
N VAL A 15 -2.83 -12.12 -19.29
CA VAL A 15 -3.44 -10.94 -18.70
C VAL A 15 -4.94 -11.10 -18.69
N GLU A 16 -5.59 -10.57 -17.66
CA GLU A 16 -7.03 -10.63 -17.44
C GLU A 16 -7.57 -9.24 -17.10
N PHE A 17 -8.84 -9.01 -17.42
CA PHE A 17 -9.54 -7.82 -16.97
C PHE A 17 -9.99 -7.97 -15.52
N ASP A 18 -10.05 -6.84 -14.81
CA ASP A 18 -10.72 -6.77 -13.53
C ASP A 18 -12.22 -7.08 -13.63
N GLU A 19 -12.89 -7.24 -12.49
CA GLU A 19 -14.32 -7.57 -12.41
C GLU A 19 -15.22 -6.57 -13.15
N ASN A 20 -14.75 -5.33 -13.31
CA ASN A 20 -15.49 -4.24 -13.97
C ASN A 20 -15.10 -4.06 -15.44
N MET A 21 -14.19 -4.88 -15.97
CA MET A 21 -13.66 -4.76 -17.33
C MET A 21 -12.99 -3.41 -17.63
N THR A 22 -12.46 -2.75 -16.61
CA THR A 22 -11.85 -1.41 -16.71
C THR A 22 -10.33 -1.47 -16.77
N GLU A 23 -9.71 -2.41 -16.08
CA GLU A 23 -8.27 -2.53 -15.99
C GLU A 23 -7.79 -3.91 -16.43
N LEU A 24 -6.65 -3.92 -17.13
CA LEU A 24 -6.00 -5.16 -17.58
C LEU A 24 -4.79 -5.42 -16.69
N TYR A 25 -4.75 -6.57 -16.03
CA TYR A 25 -3.67 -6.93 -15.12
C TYR A 25 -3.01 -8.26 -15.47
N CYS A 26 -1.74 -8.39 -15.15
CA CYS A 26 -1.00 -9.64 -15.28
C CYS A 26 -1.39 -10.62 -14.17
N THR A 27 -1.70 -11.87 -14.51
CA THR A 27 -2.08 -12.91 -13.54
C THR A 27 -0.90 -13.42 -12.71
N ASN A 28 0.33 -13.22 -13.17
CA ASN A 28 1.52 -13.64 -12.46
C ASN A 28 1.85 -12.67 -11.29
N LEU A 29 1.69 -13.13 -10.06
CA LEU A 29 1.97 -12.36 -8.85
C LEU A 29 3.47 -11.99 -8.71
N SER A 30 4.36 -12.77 -9.31
CA SER A 30 5.81 -12.53 -9.32
C SER A 30 6.28 -11.75 -10.56
N CYS A 31 5.35 -11.16 -11.32
CA CYS A 31 5.71 -10.34 -12.48
C CYS A 31 6.50 -9.09 -12.05
N PRO A 32 7.69 -8.83 -12.62
CA PRO A 32 8.50 -7.65 -12.28
C PRO A 32 7.74 -6.33 -12.46
N GLY A 33 6.98 -6.19 -13.57
CA GLY A 33 6.15 -5.00 -13.80
C GLY A 33 5.07 -4.83 -12.75
N ARG A 34 4.44 -5.92 -12.29
CA ARG A 34 3.43 -5.88 -11.24
C ARG A 34 4.03 -5.51 -9.88
N ILE A 35 5.22 -6.03 -9.56
CA ILE A 35 5.93 -5.69 -8.33
C ILE A 35 6.34 -4.21 -8.36
N LEU A 36 6.89 -3.74 -9.47
CA LEU A 36 7.27 -2.34 -9.64
C LEU A 36 6.06 -1.41 -9.52
N SER A 37 4.92 -1.73 -10.16
CA SER A 37 3.70 -0.93 -10.04
C SER A 37 3.20 -0.80 -8.59
N LYS A 38 3.30 -1.87 -7.79
CA LYS A 38 2.96 -1.82 -6.37
C LYS A 38 3.91 -0.93 -5.56
N ILE A 39 5.20 -0.95 -5.90
CA ILE A 39 6.19 -0.08 -5.26
C ILE A 39 5.89 1.38 -5.59
N ILE A 40 5.65 1.71 -6.87
CA ILE A 40 5.27 3.06 -7.31
C ILE A 40 4.01 3.51 -6.57
N HIS A 41 2.94 2.71 -6.61
CA HIS A 41 1.67 3.02 -5.92
C HIS A 41 1.88 3.33 -4.43
N PHE A 42 2.71 2.54 -3.74
CA PHE A 42 3.03 2.80 -2.33
C PHE A 42 3.65 4.19 -2.16
N PHE A 43 4.72 4.49 -2.88
CA PHE A 43 5.47 5.73 -2.72
C PHE A 43 4.65 6.96 -3.12
N GLU A 44 3.87 6.89 -4.19
CA GLU A 44 2.93 7.95 -4.58
C GLU A 44 1.86 8.19 -3.50
N THR A 45 1.30 7.11 -2.96
CA THR A 45 0.25 7.19 -1.94
C THR A 45 0.76 7.80 -0.63
N VAL A 46 2.00 7.51 -0.24
CA VAL A 46 2.60 8.11 0.98
C VAL A 46 3.17 9.51 0.75
N GLY A 47 3.03 10.06 -0.47
CA GLY A 47 3.36 11.45 -0.79
C GLY A 47 4.82 11.66 -1.15
N VAL A 48 5.42 10.73 -1.89
CA VAL A 48 6.71 10.96 -2.54
C VAL A 48 6.45 11.74 -3.83
N ASP A 49 6.90 12.98 -3.82
CA ASP A 49 6.88 13.86 -4.98
C ASP A 49 8.21 13.81 -5.73
N ASP A 50 8.22 14.27 -6.98
CA ASP A 50 9.41 14.43 -7.82
C ASP A 50 10.20 13.14 -8.15
N MET A 51 9.57 11.97 -7.98
CA MET A 51 10.10 10.69 -8.45
C MET A 51 9.16 10.10 -9.51
N GLY A 52 9.55 10.22 -10.79
CA GLY A 52 8.77 9.61 -11.88
C GLY A 52 9.03 8.11 -12.03
N ASP A 53 8.17 7.43 -12.79
CA ASP A 53 8.23 5.98 -13.05
C ASP A 53 9.59 5.50 -13.53
N GLU A 54 10.30 6.32 -14.35
CA GLU A 54 11.63 5.99 -14.83
C GLU A 54 12.66 5.90 -13.70
N THR A 55 12.54 6.76 -12.68
CA THR A 55 13.40 6.74 -11.49
C THR A 55 13.18 5.45 -10.70
N PHE A 56 11.92 5.09 -10.45
CA PHE A 56 11.58 3.83 -9.81
C PHE A 56 12.08 2.62 -10.60
N ALA A 57 11.90 2.62 -11.93
CA ALA A 57 12.35 1.54 -12.79
C ALA A 57 13.89 1.37 -12.78
N LYS A 58 14.66 2.45 -12.74
CA LYS A 58 16.12 2.39 -12.62
C LYS A 58 16.58 1.78 -11.31
N ILE A 59 15.99 2.22 -10.18
CA ILE A 59 16.29 1.70 -8.86
C ILE A 59 15.87 0.22 -8.76
N PHE A 60 14.72 -0.14 -9.31
CA PHE A 60 14.24 -1.52 -9.36
C PHE A 60 15.18 -2.44 -10.13
N LYS A 61 15.66 -2.00 -11.31
CA LYS A 61 16.65 -2.72 -12.15
C LYS A 61 18.01 -2.88 -11.46
N ALA A 62 18.36 -1.96 -10.56
CA ALA A 62 19.57 -2.05 -9.74
C ALA A 62 19.46 -3.08 -8.59
N GLY A 63 18.30 -3.75 -8.44
CA GLY A 63 18.10 -4.84 -7.49
C GLY A 63 17.24 -4.49 -6.28
N HIS A 64 16.76 -3.25 -6.15
CA HIS A 64 15.83 -2.86 -5.10
C HIS A 64 14.40 -3.25 -5.50
N THR A 65 13.95 -4.45 -5.12
CA THR A 65 12.68 -5.03 -5.58
C THR A 65 11.59 -5.06 -4.52
N THR A 66 11.80 -4.42 -3.38
CA THR A 66 10.84 -4.32 -2.28
C THR A 66 10.74 -2.89 -1.77
N ILE A 67 9.60 -2.50 -1.20
CA ILE A 67 9.42 -1.19 -0.56
C ILE A 67 10.51 -0.95 0.48
N ARG A 68 10.81 -1.95 1.30
CA ARG A 68 11.87 -1.86 2.32
C ARG A 68 13.24 -1.55 1.70
N SER A 69 13.63 -2.22 0.62
CA SER A 69 14.91 -1.98 -0.03
C SER A 69 15.02 -0.58 -0.66
N PHE A 70 13.89 -0.01 -1.13
CA PHE A 70 13.83 1.39 -1.56
C PHE A 70 14.02 2.35 -0.39
N LEU A 71 13.34 2.10 0.74
CA LEU A 71 13.48 2.93 1.93
C LEU A 71 14.90 2.94 2.47
N ASP A 72 15.60 1.80 2.43
CA ASP A 72 16.94 1.64 2.98
C ASP A 72 18.06 1.96 1.96
N ILE A 73 17.71 2.39 0.75
CA ILE A 73 18.69 2.74 -0.27
C ILE A 73 19.65 3.83 0.21
N THR A 74 20.93 3.65 -0.07
CA THR A 74 21.99 4.57 0.34
C THR A 74 22.40 5.50 -0.81
N PRO A 75 22.96 6.69 -0.50
CA PRO A 75 23.51 7.56 -1.54
C PRO A 75 24.57 6.84 -2.42
N ARG A 76 25.38 5.99 -1.81
CA ARG A 76 26.43 5.23 -2.54
C ARG A 76 25.84 4.30 -3.59
N GLU A 77 24.75 3.61 -3.28
CA GLU A 77 24.05 2.73 -4.22
C GLU A 77 23.41 3.53 -5.35
N LEU A 78 22.76 4.66 -5.02
CA LEU A 78 22.17 5.54 -6.03
C LEU A 78 23.20 6.10 -7.00
N PHE A 79 24.40 6.51 -6.54
CA PHE A 79 25.47 6.97 -7.42
C PHE A 79 26.02 5.90 -8.37
N GLN A 80 25.76 4.62 -8.11
CA GLN A 80 26.14 3.52 -9.02
C GLN A 80 25.13 3.33 -10.15
N ILE A 81 23.98 3.98 -10.10
CA ILE A 81 22.94 3.88 -11.12
C ILE A 81 23.14 4.99 -12.14
N ASP A 82 23.25 4.63 -13.43
CA ASP A 82 23.42 5.58 -14.50
C ASP A 82 22.30 6.62 -14.57
N GLY A 83 22.71 7.88 -14.67
CA GLY A 83 21.80 9.03 -14.80
C GLY A 83 21.36 9.65 -13.49
N PHE A 84 21.87 9.19 -12.34
CA PHE A 84 21.69 9.87 -11.06
C PHE A 84 22.89 10.76 -10.73
N GLY A 85 22.63 12.05 -10.54
CA GLY A 85 23.61 13.03 -10.06
C GLY A 85 23.25 13.51 -8.66
N ASP A 86 24.09 14.40 -8.09
CA ASP A 86 23.95 14.90 -6.71
C ASP A 86 22.52 15.39 -6.38
N ALA A 87 21.90 16.13 -7.29
CA ALA A 87 20.56 16.69 -7.06
C ALA A 87 19.49 15.59 -6.92
N SER A 88 19.51 14.60 -7.84
CA SER A 88 18.53 13.50 -7.79
C SER A 88 18.77 12.59 -6.61
N VAL A 89 20.03 12.26 -6.30
CA VAL A 89 20.37 11.45 -5.11
C VAL A 89 19.90 12.14 -3.83
N ASN A 90 20.23 13.43 -3.66
CA ASN A 90 19.82 14.17 -2.48
C ASN A 90 18.29 14.24 -2.33
N ASN A 91 17.56 14.44 -3.44
CA ASN A 91 16.10 14.45 -3.42
C ASN A 91 15.55 13.09 -2.99
N ILE A 92 15.98 11.98 -3.58
CA ILE A 92 15.54 10.63 -3.24
C ILE A 92 15.78 10.34 -1.76
N ILE A 93 17.00 10.59 -1.26
CA ILE A 93 17.35 10.33 0.16
C ILE A 93 16.49 11.17 1.10
N LYS A 94 16.23 12.44 0.75
CA LYS A 94 15.33 13.31 1.54
C LYS A 94 13.91 12.78 1.60
N GLN A 95 13.37 12.30 0.47
CA GLN A 95 12.03 11.70 0.41
C GLN A 95 11.96 10.43 1.26
N MET A 96 12.95 9.55 1.15
CA MET A 96 13.00 8.33 1.98
C MET A 96 13.11 8.64 3.47
N ALA A 97 13.91 9.65 3.86
CA ALA A 97 14.03 10.09 5.24
C ALA A 97 12.69 10.58 5.80
N LYS A 98 11.95 11.40 5.03
CA LYS A 98 10.63 11.90 5.41
C LYS A 98 9.64 10.77 5.72
N ILE A 99 9.61 9.71 4.90
CA ILE A 99 8.73 8.56 5.14
C ILE A 99 9.13 7.82 6.42
N LYS A 100 10.44 7.71 6.69
CA LYS A 100 10.96 7.06 7.91
C LYS A 100 10.64 7.80 9.20
N GLU A 101 10.25 9.07 9.15
CA GLU A 101 9.75 9.82 10.31
C GLU A 101 8.37 9.34 10.75
N GLY A 102 7.59 8.77 9.82
CA GLY A 102 6.30 8.16 10.08
C GLY A 102 5.23 8.57 9.06
N VAL A 103 4.29 7.67 8.83
CA VAL A 103 3.15 7.86 7.91
C VAL A 103 1.86 7.60 8.68
N ASP A 104 0.80 8.37 8.41
CA ASP A 104 -0.49 8.13 9.07
C ASP A 104 -1.05 6.74 8.69
N LEU A 105 -1.71 6.09 9.65
CA LEU A 105 -2.16 4.72 9.52
C LEU A 105 -3.19 4.55 8.39
N ALA A 106 -4.10 5.52 8.18
CA ALA A 106 -5.07 5.48 7.10
C ALA A 106 -4.40 5.53 5.71
N THR A 107 -3.33 6.32 5.58
CA THR A 107 -2.52 6.36 4.36
C THR A 107 -1.81 5.03 4.13
N LEU A 108 -1.21 4.43 5.17
CA LEU A 108 -0.58 3.10 5.06
C LEU A 108 -1.58 2.00 4.71
N MET A 109 -2.79 2.04 5.27
CA MET A 109 -3.86 1.12 4.90
C MET A 109 -4.17 1.21 3.40
N HIS A 110 -4.28 2.43 2.86
CA HIS A 110 -4.51 2.64 1.44
C HIS A 110 -3.31 2.21 0.59
N ALA A 111 -2.11 2.62 0.96
CA ALA A 111 -0.88 2.34 0.24
C ALA A 111 -0.51 0.84 0.18
N SER A 112 -1.01 0.06 1.12
CA SER A 112 -0.74 -1.39 1.21
C SER A 112 -1.49 -2.24 0.20
N ASP A 113 -2.57 -1.73 -0.41
CA ASP A 113 -3.50 -2.50 -1.24
C ASP A 113 -4.13 -3.73 -0.54
N CYS A 114 -4.00 -3.83 0.78
CA CYS A 114 -4.54 -4.97 1.53
C CYS A 114 -6.07 -4.93 1.69
N PHE A 115 -6.67 -3.75 1.59
CA PHE A 115 -8.08 -3.52 1.90
C PHE A 115 -8.88 -3.19 0.63
N LYS A 116 -9.47 -4.19 -0.02
CA LYS A 116 -10.26 -4.00 -1.25
C LYS A 116 -11.40 -3.00 -1.04
N GLY A 117 -11.41 -1.91 -1.83
CA GLY A 117 -12.47 -0.89 -1.81
C GLY A 117 -12.45 0.04 -0.59
N ILE A 118 -11.38 0.00 0.21
CA ILE A 118 -11.13 0.91 1.33
C ILE A 118 -9.97 1.83 0.97
N GLY A 119 -10.27 3.01 0.41
CA GLY A 119 -9.29 4.06 0.18
C GLY A 119 -9.03 4.88 1.45
N LYS A 120 -8.08 5.82 1.42
CA LYS A 120 -7.64 6.62 2.57
C LYS A 120 -8.78 7.23 3.38
N VAL A 121 -9.77 7.86 2.74
CA VAL A 121 -10.90 8.52 3.43
C VAL A 121 -11.76 7.51 4.20
N LYS A 122 -12.04 6.34 3.60
CA LYS A 122 -12.77 5.28 4.29
C LYS A 122 -11.96 4.65 5.41
N ALA A 123 -10.66 4.48 5.21
CA ALA A 123 -9.74 3.98 6.23
C ALA A 123 -9.72 4.92 7.43
N GLN A 124 -9.57 6.24 7.21
CA GLN A 124 -9.62 7.24 8.28
C GLN A 124 -10.94 7.15 9.07
N LYS A 125 -12.07 7.14 8.35
CA LYS A 125 -13.39 7.06 8.98
C LYS A 125 -13.55 5.78 9.81
N LEU A 126 -13.08 4.64 9.33
CA LEU A 126 -13.09 3.40 10.10
C LEU A 126 -12.24 3.50 11.36
N LEU A 127 -11.03 4.07 11.28
CA LEU A 127 -10.16 4.26 12.43
C LEU A 127 -10.77 5.21 13.47
N ASP A 128 -11.44 6.27 13.03
CA ASP A 128 -12.13 7.22 13.89
C ASP A 128 -13.34 6.56 14.59
N GLU A 129 -14.16 5.79 13.85
CA GLU A 129 -15.32 5.05 14.38
C GLU A 129 -14.90 3.93 15.36
N MET A 130 -13.71 3.36 15.15
CA MET A 130 -13.16 2.31 16.00
C MET A 130 -12.46 2.85 17.25
N ASP A 131 -12.39 4.15 17.44
CA ASP A 131 -11.64 4.82 18.52
C ASP A 131 -10.21 4.23 18.65
N CYS A 132 -9.58 3.95 17.52
CA CYS A 132 -8.26 3.34 17.44
C CYS A 132 -7.18 4.36 17.80
N ASN A 133 -7.17 4.79 19.05
CA ASN A 133 -6.13 5.62 19.64
C ASN A 133 -4.94 4.78 20.16
N SER A 134 -5.02 3.47 20.10
CA SER A 134 -3.89 2.58 20.37
C SER A 134 -3.78 1.46 19.34
N LEU A 135 -2.57 1.20 18.88
CA LEU A 135 -2.30 0.09 17.98
C LEU A 135 -2.50 -1.27 18.67
N GLU A 136 -2.36 -1.33 19.99
CA GLU A 136 -2.67 -2.53 20.76
C GLU A 136 -4.11 -2.95 20.55
N LEU A 137 -5.04 -1.99 20.52
CA LEU A 137 -6.46 -2.25 20.23
C LEU A 137 -6.65 -2.72 18.79
N PHE A 138 -5.99 -2.07 17.83
CA PHE A 138 -6.01 -2.47 16.43
C PHE A 138 -5.37 -3.85 16.22
N CYS A 139 -4.24 -4.12 16.87
CA CYS A 139 -3.50 -5.38 16.76
C CYS A 139 -4.13 -6.52 17.56
N SER A 140 -4.87 -6.23 18.65
CA SER A 140 -5.45 -7.28 19.51
C SER A 140 -6.60 -8.04 18.84
N GLY A 141 -7.15 -7.51 17.74
CA GLY A 141 -8.33 -8.07 17.10
C GLY A 141 -9.58 -8.10 18.02
N GLN A 142 -9.48 -7.57 19.24
CA GLN A 142 -10.61 -7.54 20.19
C GLN A 142 -11.73 -6.63 19.71
N TYR A 143 -11.38 -5.54 19.04
CA TYR A 143 -12.34 -4.64 18.44
C TYR A 143 -13.19 -5.33 17.35
N ILE A 144 -12.60 -6.28 16.67
CA ILE A 144 -13.21 -7.09 15.61
C ILE A 144 -14.40 -7.90 16.13
N ARG A 145 -14.48 -8.18 17.42
CA ARG A 145 -15.53 -9.03 18.02
C ARG A 145 -16.72 -8.28 18.61
N GLN A 146 -16.61 -6.98 18.85
CA GLN A 146 -17.62 -6.23 19.61
C GLN A 146 -18.54 -5.33 18.77
N SER A 147 -18.16 -4.86 17.58
CA SER A 147 -18.89 -3.81 16.85
C SER A 147 -19.75 -4.27 15.68
N ASP A 148 -19.74 -5.53 15.26
CA ASP A 148 -20.15 -5.86 13.89
C ASP A 148 -21.33 -6.78 13.73
N THR A 149 -22.24 -6.81 14.68
CA THR A 149 -23.50 -7.51 14.49
C THR A 149 -24.62 -6.54 14.12
N PHE A 150 -24.82 -6.30 12.86
CA PHE A 150 -26.07 -5.76 12.34
C PHE A 150 -27.12 -6.85 12.41
N VAL A 151 -28.13 -6.70 13.27
CA VAL A 151 -29.29 -7.57 13.31
C VAL A 151 -30.40 -6.93 12.50
N GLU A 152 -30.62 -7.39 11.29
CA GLU A 152 -31.84 -7.15 10.55
C GLU A 152 -32.82 -8.30 10.82
N ASP A 153 -33.96 -7.99 11.48
CA ASP A 153 -35.14 -8.81 11.57
C ASP A 153 -34.92 -10.32 11.81
N GLY A 154 -34.30 -10.68 12.92
CA GLY A 154 -34.24 -12.08 13.37
C GLY A 154 -33.36 -13.03 12.51
N LYS A 155 -32.54 -12.48 11.57
CA LYS A 155 -31.56 -13.25 10.82
C LYS A 155 -30.16 -13.11 11.42
N SER A 156 -29.32 -14.11 11.19
CA SER A 156 -27.93 -14.07 11.61
C SER A 156 -27.25 -12.77 11.18
N PRO A 157 -26.44 -12.15 12.05
CA PRO A 157 -25.80 -10.87 11.77
C PRO A 157 -24.93 -10.97 10.52
N LYS A 158 -25.16 -10.07 9.56
CA LYS A 158 -24.35 -9.94 8.34
C LYS A 158 -23.43 -8.75 8.51
N LEU A 159 -22.12 -8.99 8.36
CA LEU A 159 -21.12 -7.94 8.25
C LEU A 159 -21.36 -7.11 6.97
N SER A 160 -21.18 -5.79 7.05
CA SER A 160 -21.15 -4.96 5.85
C SER A 160 -19.98 -5.38 4.94
N VAL A 161 -20.11 -5.15 3.63
CA VAL A 161 -19.04 -5.46 2.66
C VAL A 161 -17.73 -4.76 3.04
N THR A 162 -17.81 -3.55 3.56
CA THR A 162 -16.64 -2.78 4.03
C THR A 162 -15.94 -3.50 5.18
N MET A 163 -16.68 -3.99 6.16
CA MET A 163 -16.10 -4.72 7.29
C MET A 163 -15.56 -6.09 6.89
N GLN A 164 -16.23 -6.80 5.98
CA GLN A 164 -15.69 -8.05 5.42
C GLN A 164 -14.33 -7.80 4.75
N ASN A 165 -14.22 -6.75 3.93
CA ASN A 165 -12.97 -6.38 3.26
C ASN A 165 -11.89 -5.92 4.27
N PHE A 166 -12.29 -5.23 5.33
CA PHE A 166 -11.38 -4.87 6.42
C PHE A 166 -10.80 -6.13 7.10
N TYR A 167 -11.62 -7.10 7.45
CA TYR A 167 -11.15 -8.35 8.06
C TYR A 167 -10.22 -9.14 7.16
N LEU A 168 -10.56 -9.26 5.88
CA LEU A 168 -9.73 -9.97 4.90
C LEU A 168 -8.37 -9.29 4.73
N GLY A 169 -8.32 -7.96 4.81
CA GLY A 169 -7.10 -7.18 4.64
C GLY A 169 -6.24 -7.09 5.91
N TYR A 170 -6.78 -7.36 7.09
CA TYR A 170 -6.13 -7.09 8.37
C TYR A 170 -4.80 -7.85 8.55
N PHE A 171 -4.80 -9.18 8.42
CA PHE A 171 -3.60 -9.98 8.59
C PHE A 171 -2.52 -9.69 7.54
N PRO A 172 -2.85 -9.61 6.23
CA PRO A 172 -1.90 -9.15 5.23
C PRO A 172 -1.31 -7.77 5.55
N PHE A 173 -2.13 -6.84 6.05
CA PHE A 173 -1.68 -5.51 6.42
C PHE A 173 -0.73 -5.52 7.63
N MET A 174 -1.00 -6.32 8.64
CA MET A 174 -0.09 -6.47 9.79
C MET A 174 1.27 -7.04 9.36
N GLN A 175 1.27 -7.98 8.41
CA GLN A 175 2.52 -8.47 7.82
C GLN A 175 3.22 -7.37 7.02
N PHE A 176 2.48 -6.63 6.20
CA PHE A 176 2.99 -5.50 5.44
C PHE A 176 3.67 -4.45 6.34
N LEU A 177 3.06 -4.06 7.46
CA LEU A 177 3.66 -3.11 8.42
C LEU A 177 5.00 -3.63 8.98
N LYS A 178 5.11 -4.92 9.27
CA LYS A 178 6.36 -5.55 9.70
C LYS A 178 7.42 -5.53 8.61
N ASP A 179 7.03 -5.82 7.37
CA ASP A 179 7.93 -5.91 6.22
C ASP A 179 8.52 -4.55 5.85
N ILE A 180 7.71 -3.48 5.87
CA ILE A 180 8.18 -2.13 5.58
C ILE A 180 8.97 -1.52 6.74
N GLY A 181 8.62 -1.84 7.98
CA GLY A 181 9.35 -1.43 9.19
C GLY A 181 9.47 0.08 9.40
N ILE A 182 8.48 0.87 8.94
CA ILE A 182 8.41 2.31 9.20
C ILE A 182 7.46 2.61 10.36
N PRO A 183 7.67 3.70 11.11
CA PRO A 183 6.71 4.16 12.11
C PRO A 183 5.39 4.58 11.46
N TYR A 184 4.29 4.33 12.13
CA TYR A 184 2.98 4.83 11.73
C TYR A 184 2.44 5.77 12.81
N ILE A 185 1.67 6.78 12.36
CA ILE A 185 1.03 7.78 13.21
C ILE A 185 -0.44 7.39 13.31
N LEU A 186 -0.91 7.21 14.55
CA LEU A 186 -2.32 6.96 14.83
C LEU A 186 -3.13 8.25 14.68
N PRO A 187 -4.42 8.16 14.33
CA PRO A 187 -5.32 9.31 14.42
C PRO A 187 -5.26 9.90 15.82
N GLN A 188 -5.06 11.20 15.92
CA GLN A 188 -5.19 11.87 17.21
C GLN A 188 -6.69 11.89 17.56
N SER A 189 -7.04 11.39 18.76
CA SER A 189 -8.37 11.58 19.30
C SER A 189 -8.67 13.07 19.35
N THR A 190 -9.64 13.53 18.57
CA THR A 190 -10.20 14.87 18.75
C THR A 190 -10.93 14.87 20.06
N GLU A 191 -10.27 15.27 21.14
CA GLU A 191 -10.95 15.67 22.37
C GLU A 191 -11.84 16.86 22.01
N THR A 192 -13.15 16.63 21.94
CA THR A 192 -14.20 17.67 21.92
C THR A 192 -14.72 17.86 23.32
#